data_b719c341a5c42df8b4e95e7e3c18db71
#
_entry.id   b719c341a5c42df8b4e95e7e3c18db71
#
_cell.length_a   1.000
_cell.length_b   1.000
_cell.length_c   1.000
_cell.angle_alpha   90.00
_cell.angle_beta   90.00
_cell.angle_gamma   90.00
#
_symmetry.space_group_name_H-M   'P 1'
#
loop_
_entity.id
_entity.type
_entity.pdbx_description
1 polymer ?
#
loop_
_entity_poly.entity_id
_entity_poly.type
_entity_poly.pdbx_seq_one_letter_code
_entity_poly.pdbx_strand_id
1 'polypeptide(L)'
;MLIESLDALKSAGAEIAAVTANTEHIVWDRACSRFPLPVISIVDEVVTHIKHCGYKRVLVFGTEFTMASGLYEKAFIKNGIIPIIPDDEDKEIIGNLIYPNLENGIVIPEDKVKMIELAEKYIEAQNADSMLLGCTEIPLMLSDEDISVPTVNSTDIHINAIYRYAVHDA
;
A
#
# COMPACT_ATOMS: atom_id res chain seq x y z
N MET A 1 -6.68 3.23 21.05
CA MET A 1 -6.78 1.93 20.33
C MET A 1 -5.43 1.46 19.78
N LEU A 2 -4.79 2.03 18.75
CA LEU A 2 -3.50 1.51 18.23
C LEU A 2 -2.39 1.45 19.30
N ILE A 3 -2.17 2.53 20.04
CA ILE A 3 -1.16 2.56 21.13
C ILE A 3 -1.46 1.55 22.22
N GLU A 4 -2.69 1.43 22.64
CA GLU A 4 -3.11 0.44 23.67
C GLU A 4 -2.87 -1.00 23.20
N SER A 5 -3.09 -1.29 21.92
CA SER A 5 -2.77 -2.58 21.32
C SER A 5 -1.26 -2.86 21.32
N LEU A 6 -0.45 -1.84 20.99
CA LEU A 6 1.01 -1.95 21.04
C LEU A 6 1.53 -2.10 22.48
N ASP A 7 0.93 -1.42 23.47
CA ASP A 7 1.25 -1.59 24.88
C ASP A 7 0.93 -3.01 25.38
N ALA A 8 -0.20 -3.57 24.92
CA ALA A 8 -0.56 -4.96 25.25
C ALA A 8 0.43 -5.97 24.64
N LEU A 9 0.83 -5.78 23.38
CA LEU A 9 1.84 -6.62 22.73
C LEU A 9 3.18 -6.54 23.46
N LYS A 10 3.64 -5.34 23.81
CA LYS A 10 4.86 -5.15 24.58
C LYS A 10 4.78 -5.85 25.94
N SER A 11 3.65 -5.71 26.63
CA SER A 11 3.42 -6.37 27.94
C SER A 11 3.40 -7.90 27.84
N ALA A 12 3.04 -8.43 26.66
CA ALA A 12 3.09 -9.85 26.35
C ALA A 12 4.49 -10.35 25.91
N GLY A 13 5.50 -9.45 25.87
CA GLY A 13 6.88 -9.78 25.52
C GLY A 13 7.23 -9.60 24.04
N ALA A 14 6.39 -8.92 23.25
CA ALA A 14 6.74 -8.59 21.88
C ALA A 14 7.87 -7.54 21.85
N GLU A 15 8.88 -7.78 21.01
CA GLU A 15 10.03 -6.87 20.81
C GLU A 15 9.81 -5.96 19.60
N ILE A 16 8.92 -6.36 18.69
CA ILE A 16 8.57 -5.64 17.45
C ILE A 16 7.09 -5.85 17.17
N ALA A 17 6.49 -4.91 16.44
CA ALA A 17 5.14 -5.05 15.90
C ALA A 17 5.08 -4.60 14.44
N ALA A 18 4.02 -5.01 13.75
CA ALA A 18 3.67 -4.53 12.42
C ALA A 18 2.16 -4.24 12.36
N VAL A 19 1.81 -3.21 11.60
CA VAL A 19 0.41 -2.89 11.28
C VAL A 19 0.16 -3.34 9.85
N THR A 20 -0.57 -4.45 9.69
CA THR A 20 -0.68 -5.19 8.43
C THR A 20 -1.76 -4.62 7.48
N ALA A 21 -2.11 -3.36 7.62
CA ALA A 21 -3.04 -2.67 6.74
C ALA A 21 -2.51 -1.28 6.38
N ASN A 22 -2.71 -0.88 5.11
CA ASN A 22 -2.26 0.41 4.62
C ASN A 22 -2.98 1.57 5.32
N THR A 23 -4.29 1.47 5.43
CA THR A 23 -5.20 2.55 5.88
C THR A 23 -4.90 3.04 7.30
N GLU A 24 -4.51 2.18 8.21
CA GLU A 24 -4.19 2.51 9.60
C GLU A 24 -2.97 3.42 9.73
N HIS A 25 -2.10 3.46 8.71
CA HIS A 25 -0.93 4.35 8.70
C HIS A 25 -1.30 5.84 8.53
N ILE A 26 -2.55 6.17 8.27
CA ILE A 26 -3.02 7.58 8.24
C ILE A 26 -2.76 8.30 9.57
N VAL A 27 -2.80 7.58 10.69
CA VAL A 27 -2.52 8.16 12.00
C VAL A 27 -1.05 8.13 12.39
N TRP A 28 -0.18 7.59 11.52
CA TRP A 28 1.22 7.32 11.81
C TRP A 28 1.98 8.53 12.32
N ASP A 29 1.97 9.64 11.59
CA ASP A 29 2.72 10.86 11.94
C ASP A 29 2.33 11.41 13.32
N ARG A 30 1.09 11.19 13.77
CA ARG A 30 0.59 11.65 15.06
C ARG A 30 0.84 10.66 16.19
N ALA A 31 1.11 9.41 15.86
CA ALA A 31 1.15 8.32 16.83
C ALA A 31 2.55 7.71 17.01
N CYS A 32 3.39 7.69 15.96
CA CYS A 32 4.65 6.92 15.94
C CYS A 32 5.62 7.32 17.06
N SER A 33 5.70 8.60 17.43
CA SER A 33 6.55 9.07 18.53
C SER A 33 6.14 8.52 19.93
N ARG A 34 4.96 7.91 20.01
CA ARG A 34 4.39 7.35 21.26
C ARG A 34 4.34 5.83 21.23
N PHE A 35 4.86 5.18 20.21
CA PHE A 35 4.88 3.73 20.13
C PHE A 35 5.82 3.16 21.20
N PRO A 36 5.35 2.16 21.99
CA PRO A 36 6.12 1.61 23.08
C PRO A 36 7.21 0.62 22.64
N LEU A 37 7.19 0.20 21.39
CA LEU A 37 8.15 -0.71 20.75
C LEU A 37 8.32 -0.34 19.25
N PRO A 38 9.38 -0.81 18.59
CA PRO A 38 9.54 -0.62 17.15
C PRO A 38 8.35 -1.16 16.36
N VAL A 39 7.87 -0.40 15.38
CA VAL A 39 6.81 -0.82 14.48
C VAL A 39 7.26 -0.64 13.04
N ILE A 40 7.20 -1.70 12.24
CA ILE A 40 7.55 -1.64 10.82
C ILE A 40 6.42 -0.98 10.05
N SER A 41 6.73 0.14 9.39
CA SER A 41 5.78 0.90 8.58
C SER A 41 5.72 0.36 7.16
N ILE A 42 4.54 -0.11 6.72
CA ILE A 42 4.34 -0.53 5.33
C ILE A 42 4.62 0.61 4.34
N VAL A 43 4.28 1.85 4.69
CA VAL A 43 4.49 3.02 3.83
C VAL A 43 5.97 3.34 3.65
N ASP A 44 6.76 3.29 4.74
CA ASP A 44 8.20 3.56 4.69
C ASP A 44 8.94 2.47 3.91
N GLU A 45 8.55 1.21 4.06
CA GLU A 45 9.11 0.09 3.31
C GLU A 45 8.78 0.18 1.81
N VAL A 46 7.55 0.55 1.46
CA VAL A 46 7.14 0.81 0.06
C VAL A 46 7.98 1.94 -0.54
N VAL A 47 8.14 3.07 0.16
CA VAL A 47 8.98 4.18 -0.29
C VAL A 47 10.43 3.74 -0.50
N THR A 48 10.97 2.97 0.43
CA THR A 48 12.34 2.44 0.35
C THR A 48 12.51 1.53 -0.87
N HIS A 49 11.55 0.66 -1.12
CA HIS A 49 11.53 -0.24 -2.28
C HIS A 49 11.48 0.55 -3.60
N ILE A 50 10.56 1.51 -3.73
CA ILE A 50 10.42 2.36 -4.92
C ILE A 50 11.74 3.09 -5.23
N LYS A 51 12.40 3.65 -4.21
CA LYS A 51 13.68 4.32 -4.36
C LYS A 51 14.80 3.36 -4.78
N HIS A 52 14.81 2.14 -4.24
CA HIS A 52 15.78 1.11 -4.61
C HIS A 52 15.62 0.67 -6.06
N CYS A 53 14.39 0.51 -6.54
CA CYS A 53 14.09 0.19 -7.93
C CYS A 53 14.31 1.38 -8.89
N GLY A 54 14.44 2.59 -8.37
CA GLY A 54 14.64 3.80 -9.16
C GLY A 54 13.38 4.39 -9.78
N TYR A 55 12.20 3.90 -9.39
CA TYR A 55 10.92 4.40 -9.89
C TYR A 55 10.68 5.85 -9.46
N LYS A 56 10.02 6.62 -10.33
CA LYS A 56 9.84 8.07 -10.15
C LYS A 56 8.38 8.52 -10.22
N ARG A 57 7.56 7.83 -11.00
CA ARG A 57 6.17 8.21 -11.29
C ARG A 57 5.27 7.03 -11.00
N VAL A 58 4.71 6.98 -9.81
CA VAL A 58 4.03 5.79 -9.26
C VAL A 58 2.53 6.01 -9.26
N LEU A 59 1.79 5.21 -10.04
CA LEU A 59 0.35 5.12 -9.96
C LEU A 59 -0.05 4.45 -8.64
N VAL A 60 -1.00 5.02 -7.90
CA VAL A 60 -1.45 4.50 -6.62
C VAL A 60 -2.87 3.95 -6.74
N PHE A 61 -3.04 2.65 -6.64
CA PHE A 61 -4.33 2.01 -6.45
C PHE A 61 -4.46 1.46 -5.03
N GLY A 62 -5.63 1.59 -4.44
CA GLY A 62 -5.97 1.14 -3.10
C GLY A 62 -7.46 1.29 -2.86
N THR A 63 -7.90 1.15 -1.61
CA THR A 63 -9.27 1.52 -1.28
C THR A 63 -9.50 3.01 -1.56
N GLU A 64 -10.75 3.40 -1.85
CA GLU A 64 -11.11 4.80 -2.02
C GLU A 64 -10.55 5.67 -0.88
N PHE A 65 -10.71 5.21 0.36
CA PHE A 65 -10.22 5.90 1.54
C PHE A 65 -8.68 6.02 1.56
N THR A 66 -7.94 4.99 1.18
CA THR A 66 -6.47 5.04 1.11
C THR A 66 -6.00 6.07 0.08
N MET A 67 -6.62 6.10 -1.10
CA MET A 67 -6.29 7.05 -2.16
C MET A 67 -6.69 8.49 -1.79
N ALA A 68 -7.89 8.69 -1.23
CA ALA A 68 -8.41 10.00 -0.84
C ALA A 68 -7.71 10.62 0.38
N SER A 69 -7.15 9.81 1.28
CA SER A 69 -6.48 10.29 2.50
C SER A 69 -5.17 11.02 2.26
N GLY A 70 -4.57 10.86 1.08
CA GLY A 70 -3.24 11.35 0.75
C GLY A 70 -2.11 10.63 1.48
N LEU A 71 -2.34 9.42 1.97
CA LEU A 71 -1.34 8.63 2.70
C LEU A 71 -0.06 8.45 1.88
N TYR A 72 -0.17 7.83 0.72
CA TYR A 72 0.96 7.62 -0.18
C TYR A 72 1.40 8.87 -0.91
N GLU A 73 0.45 9.74 -1.27
CA GLU A 73 0.76 11.02 -1.92
C GLU A 73 1.78 11.84 -1.12
N LYS A 74 1.50 12.06 0.17
CA LYS A 74 2.40 12.80 1.07
C LYS A 74 3.75 12.12 1.24
N ALA A 75 3.75 10.80 1.44
CA ALA A 75 4.97 10.02 1.60
C ALA A 75 5.85 10.07 0.33
N PHE A 76 5.25 9.97 -0.85
CA PHE A 76 5.94 10.00 -2.13
C PHE A 76 6.53 11.39 -2.40
N ILE A 77 5.73 12.45 -2.29
CA ILE A 77 6.20 13.84 -2.50
C ILE A 77 7.38 14.16 -1.58
N LYS A 78 7.28 13.81 -0.30
CA LYS A 78 8.37 14.00 0.69
C LYS A 78 9.67 13.31 0.28
N ASN A 79 9.59 12.22 -0.48
CA ASN A 79 10.73 11.42 -0.92
C ASN A 79 11.14 11.65 -2.38
N GLY A 80 10.59 12.68 -3.05
CA GLY A 80 10.93 13.02 -4.43
C GLY A 80 10.35 12.05 -5.48
N ILE A 81 9.30 11.32 -5.11
CA ILE A 81 8.51 10.44 -5.99
C ILE A 81 7.26 11.22 -6.40
N ILE A 82 6.87 11.12 -7.66
CA ILE A 82 5.66 11.75 -8.19
C ILE A 82 4.50 10.76 -8.07
N PRO A 83 3.53 11.00 -7.17
CA PRO A 83 2.34 10.18 -7.08
C PRO A 83 1.39 10.48 -8.24
N ILE A 84 0.80 9.45 -8.81
CA ILE A 84 -0.31 9.54 -9.75
C ILE A 84 -1.52 8.97 -9.02
N ILE A 85 -2.46 9.84 -8.70
CA ILE A 85 -3.68 9.48 -7.98
C ILE A 85 -4.87 9.60 -8.92
N PRO A 86 -5.73 8.59 -9.05
CA PRO A 86 -6.96 8.68 -9.82
C PRO A 86 -7.83 9.86 -9.38
N ASP A 87 -8.66 10.37 -10.29
CA ASP A 87 -9.66 11.36 -9.94
C ASP A 87 -10.76 10.76 -9.03
N ASP A 88 -11.66 11.60 -8.52
CA ASP A 88 -12.62 11.15 -7.51
C ASP A 88 -13.63 10.14 -8.06
N GLU A 89 -14.01 10.25 -9.34
CA GLU A 89 -14.91 9.29 -10.00
C GLU A 89 -14.24 7.91 -10.12
N ASP A 90 -13.01 7.88 -10.59
CA ASP A 90 -12.26 6.62 -10.75
C ASP A 90 -11.87 6.01 -9.39
N LYS A 91 -11.61 6.82 -8.35
CA LYS A 91 -11.41 6.29 -6.97
C LYS A 91 -12.63 5.55 -6.46
N GLU A 92 -13.84 6.10 -6.70
CA GLU A 92 -15.09 5.45 -6.32
C GLU A 92 -15.26 4.13 -7.09
N ILE A 93 -15.00 4.14 -8.40
CA ILE A 93 -15.06 2.92 -9.22
C ILE A 93 -14.07 1.87 -8.70
N ILE A 94 -12.81 2.22 -8.47
CA ILE A 94 -11.79 1.31 -7.95
C ILE A 94 -12.20 0.76 -6.57
N GLY A 95 -12.74 1.61 -5.70
CA GLY A 95 -13.28 1.19 -4.41
C GLY A 95 -14.38 0.14 -4.54
N ASN A 96 -15.32 0.33 -5.48
CA ASN A 96 -16.40 -0.59 -5.75
C ASN A 96 -15.94 -1.92 -6.39
N LEU A 97 -14.80 -1.94 -7.10
CA LEU A 97 -14.19 -3.18 -7.60
C LEU A 97 -13.50 -3.99 -6.48
N ILE A 98 -13.13 -3.32 -5.38
CA ILE A 98 -12.57 -3.99 -4.19
C ILE A 98 -13.70 -4.51 -3.30
N TYR A 99 -14.73 -3.68 -3.03
CA TYR A 99 -15.87 -4.01 -2.19
C TYR A 99 -17.09 -4.46 -3.00
N PRO A 100 -17.85 -5.50 -2.54
CA PRO A 100 -17.53 -6.35 -1.39
C PRO A 100 -16.79 -7.65 -1.77
N ASN A 101 -16.56 -7.89 -3.07
CA ASN A 101 -16.15 -9.21 -3.57
C ASN A 101 -14.67 -9.50 -3.32
N LEU A 102 -13.78 -8.62 -3.79
CA LEU A 102 -12.35 -8.83 -3.68
C LEU A 102 -11.88 -8.86 -2.21
N GLU A 103 -12.47 -8.02 -1.35
CA GLU A 103 -12.21 -8.03 0.09
C GLU A 103 -12.50 -9.39 0.74
N ASN A 104 -13.45 -10.16 0.17
CA ASN A 104 -13.78 -11.51 0.59
C ASN A 104 -13.02 -12.60 -0.19
N GLY A 105 -11.97 -12.22 -0.95
CA GLY A 105 -11.16 -13.13 -1.75
C GLY A 105 -11.85 -13.62 -3.04
N ILE A 106 -12.93 -12.97 -3.47
CA ILE A 106 -13.66 -13.34 -4.67
C ILE A 106 -13.22 -12.43 -5.82
N VAL A 107 -12.50 -12.99 -6.78
CA VAL A 107 -12.09 -12.30 -8.00
C VAL A 107 -13.15 -12.47 -9.07
N ILE A 108 -13.75 -11.35 -9.50
CA ILE A 108 -14.71 -11.31 -10.60
C ILE A 108 -13.94 -10.97 -11.88
N PRO A 109 -14.02 -11.79 -12.95
CA PRO A 109 -13.24 -11.56 -14.17
C PRO A 109 -13.52 -10.19 -14.82
N GLU A 110 -14.76 -9.73 -14.81
CA GLU A 110 -15.17 -8.43 -15.35
C GLU A 110 -14.57 -7.28 -14.55
N ASP A 111 -14.50 -7.42 -13.22
CA ASP A 111 -13.89 -6.44 -12.33
C ASP A 111 -12.38 -6.36 -12.57
N LYS A 112 -11.72 -7.50 -12.80
CA LYS A 112 -10.30 -7.55 -13.19
C LYS A 112 -10.04 -6.78 -14.48
N VAL A 113 -10.85 -7.02 -15.52
CA VAL A 113 -10.70 -6.31 -16.79
C VAL A 113 -10.85 -4.80 -16.57
N LYS A 114 -11.86 -4.39 -15.80
CA LYS A 114 -12.11 -2.97 -15.52
C LYS A 114 -10.99 -2.33 -14.72
N MET A 115 -10.42 -3.05 -13.76
CA MET A 115 -9.27 -2.57 -12.97
C MET A 115 -8.05 -2.35 -13.86
N ILE A 116 -7.78 -3.26 -14.81
CA ILE A 116 -6.68 -3.14 -15.79
C ILE A 116 -6.90 -1.93 -16.70
N GLU A 117 -8.11 -1.76 -17.27
CA GLU A 117 -8.45 -0.61 -18.12
C GLU A 117 -8.20 0.73 -17.41
N LEU A 118 -8.60 0.83 -16.13
CA LEU A 118 -8.36 2.03 -15.33
C LEU A 118 -6.87 2.25 -15.06
N ALA A 119 -6.12 1.20 -14.75
CA ALA A 119 -4.69 1.31 -14.53
C ALA A 119 -3.97 1.80 -15.78
N GLU A 120 -4.20 1.16 -16.93
CA GLU A 120 -3.57 1.52 -18.20
C GLU A 120 -3.93 2.95 -18.65
N LYS A 121 -5.18 3.40 -18.43
CA LYS A 121 -5.60 4.80 -18.66
C LYS A 121 -4.66 5.80 -17.98
N TYR A 122 -4.33 5.58 -16.69
CA TYR A 122 -3.46 6.49 -15.93
C TYR A 122 -1.98 6.30 -16.26
N ILE A 123 -1.56 5.06 -16.53
CA ILE A 123 -0.18 4.74 -16.91
C ILE A 123 0.18 5.48 -18.20
N GLU A 124 -0.64 5.35 -19.22
CA GLU A 124 -0.42 6.02 -20.51
C GLU A 124 -0.53 7.55 -20.41
N ALA A 125 -1.62 8.05 -19.81
CA ALA A 125 -1.89 9.49 -19.75
C ALA A 125 -0.84 10.27 -18.95
N GLN A 126 -0.25 9.65 -17.92
CA GLN A 126 0.67 10.32 -17.02
C GLN A 126 2.08 9.76 -17.04
N ASN A 127 2.39 8.83 -17.94
CA ASN A 127 3.70 8.17 -18.07
C ASN A 127 4.16 7.61 -16.70
N ALA A 128 3.32 6.80 -16.06
CA ALA A 128 3.73 6.09 -14.86
C ALA A 128 4.84 5.07 -15.21
N ASP A 129 5.81 4.91 -14.33
CA ASP A 129 6.89 3.92 -14.48
C ASP A 129 6.72 2.72 -13.55
N SER A 130 5.73 2.77 -12.67
CA SER A 130 5.32 1.67 -11.80
C SER A 130 3.93 1.92 -11.22
N MET A 131 3.31 0.86 -10.66
CA MET A 131 1.99 0.92 -10.04
C MET A 131 2.03 0.31 -8.64
N LEU A 132 1.63 1.08 -7.64
CA LEU A 132 1.46 0.61 -6.26
C LEU A 132 0.12 -0.13 -6.10
N LEU A 133 0.18 -1.38 -5.65
CA LEU A 133 -0.94 -2.15 -5.14
C LEU A 133 -1.09 -1.85 -3.64
N GLY A 134 -1.76 -0.74 -3.32
CA GLY A 134 -1.90 -0.17 -1.98
C GLY A 134 -3.09 -0.70 -1.18
N CYS A 135 -3.62 -1.85 -1.56
CA CYS A 135 -4.61 -2.63 -0.82
C CYS A 135 -4.14 -4.08 -0.78
N THR A 136 -4.30 -4.75 0.34
CA THR A 136 -3.82 -6.13 0.56
C THR A 136 -4.51 -7.15 -0.35
N GLU A 137 -5.67 -6.83 -0.87
CA GLU A 137 -6.49 -7.69 -1.72
C GLU A 137 -6.24 -7.49 -3.22
N ILE A 138 -5.76 -6.33 -3.68
CA ILE A 138 -5.50 -6.09 -5.10
C ILE A 138 -4.55 -7.14 -5.71
N PRO A 139 -3.49 -7.61 -5.02
CA PRO A 139 -2.63 -8.69 -5.52
C PRO A 139 -3.33 -10.03 -5.77
N LEU A 140 -4.53 -10.24 -5.25
CA LEU A 140 -5.36 -11.42 -5.60
C LEU A 140 -5.91 -11.32 -7.03
N MET A 141 -6.06 -10.09 -7.54
CA MET A 141 -6.66 -9.79 -8.83
C MET A 141 -5.61 -9.41 -9.88
N LEU A 142 -4.59 -8.62 -9.52
CA LEU A 142 -3.58 -8.07 -10.42
C LEU A 142 -2.17 -8.53 -10.09
N SER A 143 -1.40 -8.76 -11.13
CA SER A 143 0.03 -9.10 -11.09
C SER A 143 0.81 -8.32 -12.15
N ASP A 144 2.15 -8.47 -12.18
CA ASP A 144 3.02 -7.89 -13.22
C ASP A 144 2.67 -8.35 -14.64
N GLU A 145 1.99 -9.50 -14.79
CA GLU A 145 1.58 -10.02 -16.10
C GLU A 145 0.35 -9.29 -16.67
N ASP A 146 -0.38 -8.58 -15.84
CA ASP A 146 -1.64 -7.93 -16.19
C ASP A 146 -1.46 -6.45 -16.57
N ILE A 147 -0.35 -5.83 -16.18
CA ILE A 147 -0.12 -4.38 -16.24
C ILE A 147 1.15 -4.06 -17.03
N SER A 148 1.13 -2.99 -17.82
CA SER A 148 2.24 -2.60 -18.70
C SER A 148 3.50 -2.06 -18.01
N VAL A 149 3.44 -1.79 -16.70
CA VAL A 149 4.55 -1.34 -15.86
C VAL A 149 4.72 -2.27 -14.66
N PRO A 150 5.91 -2.32 -14.01
CA PRO A 150 6.11 -3.12 -12.81
C PRO A 150 5.14 -2.75 -11.69
N THR A 151 4.60 -3.77 -11.00
CA THR A 151 3.77 -3.57 -9.82
C THR A 151 4.62 -3.49 -8.54
N VAL A 152 4.19 -2.66 -7.62
CA VAL A 152 4.77 -2.52 -6.28
C VAL A 152 3.76 -3.07 -5.27
N ASN A 153 3.91 -4.35 -4.92
CA ASN A 153 3.01 -5.02 -3.98
C ASN A 153 3.37 -4.62 -2.53
N SER A 154 2.56 -3.75 -1.93
CA SER A 154 2.78 -3.27 -0.57
C SER A 154 2.81 -4.39 0.47
N THR A 155 2.01 -5.43 0.29
CA THR A 155 1.92 -6.57 1.21
C THR A 155 3.20 -7.39 1.21
N ASP A 156 3.70 -7.79 0.04
CA ASP A 156 4.92 -8.57 -0.08
C ASP A 156 6.14 -7.81 0.42
N ILE A 157 6.23 -6.52 0.11
CA ILE A 157 7.29 -5.64 0.61
C ILE A 157 7.29 -5.62 2.13
N HIS A 158 6.12 -5.44 2.74
CA HIS A 158 5.98 -5.37 4.18
C HIS A 158 6.32 -6.71 4.86
N ILE A 159 5.81 -7.82 4.33
CA ILE A 159 6.14 -9.18 4.84
C ILE A 159 7.64 -9.42 4.79
N ASN A 160 8.29 -9.09 3.67
CA ASN A 160 9.74 -9.24 3.52
C ASN A 160 10.53 -8.35 4.50
N ALA A 161 10.04 -7.14 4.79
CA ALA A 161 10.65 -6.27 5.77
C ALA A 161 10.53 -6.84 7.20
N ILE A 162 9.35 -7.32 7.58
CA ILE A 162 9.10 -7.97 8.86
C ILE A 162 10.02 -9.20 9.02
N TYR A 163 10.10 -10.03 7.97
CA TYR A 163 10.96 -11.22 7.99
C TYR A 163 12.44 -10.83 8.18
N ARG A 164 12.96 -9.88 7.39
CA ARG A 164 14.35 -9.42 7.52
C ARG A 164 14.66 -8.94 8.92
N TYR A 165 13.77 -8.15 9.51
CA TYR A 165 13.94 -7.65 10.88
C TYR A 165 13.98 -8.81 11.89
N ALA A 166 13.07 -9.76 11.78
CA ALA A 166 12.98 -10.89 12.70
C ALA A 166 14.18 -11.85 12.63
N VAL A 167 14.88 -11.94 11.47
CA VAL A 167 15.99 -12.90 11.28
C VAL A 167 17.36 -12.27 11.51
N HIS A 168 17.49 -10.94 11.40
CA HIS A 168 18.77 -10.26 11.53
C HIS A 168 19.04 -9.71 12.93
N ASP A 169 18.04 -9.58 13.77
CA ASP A 169 18.14 -9.16 15.18
C ASP A 169 17.99 -10.33 16.16
N ALA A 170 18.01 -11.58 15.68
CA ALA A 170 17.94 -12.81 16.51
C ALA A 170 19.32 -13.38 16.80
#